data_d1788ba7ae8ee9b4b824118c9e523385
#
_entry.id   d1788ba7ae8ee9b4b824118c9e523385
#
_cell.length_a   1.000
_cell.length_b   1.000
_cell.length_c   1.000
_cell.angle_alpha   90.00
_cell.angle_beta   90.00
_cell.angle_gamma   90.00
#
_symmetry.space_group_name_H-M   'P 1'
#
loop_
_entity.id
_entity.type
_entity.pdbx_description
1 polymer ?
#
loop_
_entity_poly.entity_id
_entity_poly.type
_entity_poly.pdbx_seq_one_letter_code
_entity_poly.pdbx_strand_id
1 'polypeptide(L)'
;MKFLQRIIPLLLLALVATSCNGLIYEQGDDCPTLLRFTPYVQTPCMEAPAYPQGVDRMTVVVFNKEGKLLGYKTFKDVVLSEKSVFEVALSENKEAVYRCFFWAGDAEEDYTYIPEISKLPTLAEATFGLKLSANGRPENKLFHTLYHGNIDVRNADSHIEGASTVLYSKPLLTEYSNDFVVRVTGLRESMPCRMEIRDNNARYSMNGALASPQVNVIYAADIPSGAPRRETTLRTLRLDDATTQPELVMLRNDTGEELLHFDLKKDLLGKLPGYRPECDHLFVVDLKFSPSMAVEISINGWVVHSYDIEF
;
A
#
# COMPACT_ATOMS: atom_id res chain seq x y z
N MET A 1 -62.40 15.41 21.05
CA MET A 1 -61.03 15.07 21.55
C MET A 1 -60.76 13.58 21.67
N LYS A 2 -61.72 12.66 21.81
CA LYS A 2 -61.45 11.21 21.94
C LYS A 2 -61.14 10.47 20.66
N PHE A 3 -61.36 11.08 19.48
CA PHE A 3 -61.09 10.47 18.19
C PHE A 3 -59.60 10.64 17.75
N LEU A 4 -58.98 11.72 18.12
CA LEU A 4 -57.58 12.01 17.84
C LEU A 4 -56.60 11.10 18.61
N GLN A 5 -56.97 10.70 19.83
CA GLN A 5 -56.13 9.82 20.69
C GLN A 5 -56.06 8.36 20.23
N ARG A 6 -56.93 7.91 19.31
CA ARG A 6 -56.90 6.54 18.75
C ARG A 6 -56.16 6.45 17.41
N ILE A 7 -55.95 7.58 16.73
CA ILE A 7 -55.28 7.63 15.43
C ILE A 7 -53.73 7.69 15.58
N ILE A 8 -53.25 8.34 16.65
CA ILE A 8 -51.81 8.47 16.93
C ILE A 8 -51.09 7.13 17.09
N PRO A 9 -51.61 6.16 17.89
CA PRO A 9 -50.92 4.87 17.99
C PRO A 9 -51.00 4.01 16.72
N LEU A 10 -52.01 4.19 15.88
CA LEU A 10 -52.11 3.50 14.59
C LEU A 10 -51.11 4.07 13.56
N LEU A 11 -50.88 5.37 13.58
CA LEU A 11 -49.86 6.02 12.73
C LEU A 11 -48.43 5.68 13.16
N LEU A 12 -48.18 5.54 14.47
CA LEU A 12 -46.88 5.10 14.99
C LEU A 12 -46.60 3.62 14.67
N LEU A 13 -47.62 2.76 14.63
CA LEU A 13 -47.45 1.37 14.22
C LEU A 13 -47.16 1.23 12.74
N ALA A 14 -47.68 2.12 11.87
CA ALA A 14 -47.41 2.14 10.44
C ALA A 14 -46.02 2.63 10.10
N LEU A 15 -45.38 3.46 10.94
CA LEU A 15 -44.03 4.00 10.73
C LEU A 15 -42.91 2.99 11.10
N VAL A 16 -43.21 1.95 11.87
CA VAL A 16 -42.25 0.89 12.22
C VAL A 16 -42.19 -0.21 11.14
N ALA A 17 -43.12 -0.24 10.21
CA ALA A 17 -43.21 -1.30 9.18
C ALA A 17 -42.51 -0.94 7.85
N THR A 18 -41.77 0.17 7.79
CA THR A 18 -41.03 0.57 6.55
C THR A 18 -39.53 0.31 6.65
N SER A 19 -39.11 -0.78 7.29
CA SER A 19 -37.76 -1.26 7.13
C SER A 19 -37.74 -2.38 6.10
N CYS A 20 -37.13 -2.14 4.97
CA CYS A 20 -37.05 -3.00 3.80
C CYS A 20 -38.44 -3.45 3.26
N ASN A 21 -38.75 -3.07 2.03
CA ASN A 21 -40.02 -3.31 1.33
C ASN A 21 -40.33 -4.83 1.14
N GLY A 22 -40.49 -5.58 2.22
CA GLY A 22 -40.87 -6.98 2.20
C GLY A 22 -41.81 -7.30 3.35
N LEU A 23 -42.91 -7.94 3.06
CA LEU A 23 -43.77 -8.60 4.07
C LEU A 23 -42.92 -9.61 4.86
N ILE A 24 -43.26 -9.78 6.12
CA ILE A 24 -42.57 -10.55 7.17
C ILE A 24 -42.14 -11.98 6.80
N TYR A 25 -42.43 -12.45 5.60
CA TYR A 25 -42.13 -13.81 5.11
C TYR A 25 -41.35 -13.89 3.79
N GLU A 26 -41.09 -12.78 3.13
CA GLU A 26 -40.16 -12.77 2.00
C GLU A 26 -38.89 -12.04 2.46
N GLN A 27 -37.77 -12.78 2.54
CA GLN A 27 -36.44 -12.16 2.60
C GLN A 27 -36.33 -11.33 1.32
N GLY A 28 -36.66 -10.04 1.44
CA GLY A 28 -36.62 -9.14 0.30
C GLY A 28 -35.20 -9.10 -0.23
N ASP A 29 -35.05 -9.40 -1.51
CA ASP A 29 -33.81 -9.32 -2.28
C ASP A 29 -33.13 -7.94 -2.24
N ASP A 30 -33.76 -6.95 -1.60
CA ASP A 30 -33.38 -5.52 -1.57
C ASP A 30 -32.62 -5.09 -0.32
N CYS A 31 -32.35 -5.99 0.64
CA CYS A 31 -31.58 -5.63 1.82
C CYS A 31 -30.08 -5.64 1.53
N PRO A 32 -29.35 -4.57 1.91
CA PRO A 32 -27.92 -4.47 1.60
C PRO A 32 -27.11 -5.52 2.36
N THR A 33 -26.07 -6.02 1.71
CA THR A 33 -25.01 -6.76 2.36
C THR A 33 -23.99 -5.78 2.91
N LEU A 34 -23.70 -5.85 4.20
CA LEU A 34 -22.72 -5.02 4.89
C LEU A 34 -21.46 -5.84 5.16
N LEU A 35 -20.37 -5.48 4.51
CA LEU A 35 -19.06 -6.05 4.79
C LEU A 35 -18.33 -5.15 5.78
N ARG A 36 -18.00 -5.68 6.97
CA ARG A 36 -17.32 -4.97 8.05
C ARG A 36 -15.94 -5.50 8.27
N PHE A 37 -14.95 -4.62 8.25
CA PHE A 37 -13.54 -4.95 8.30
C PHE A 37 -12.84 -4.26 9.47
N THR A 38 -11.96 -5.00 10.15
CA THR A 38 -11.00 -4.48 11.13
C THR A 38 -9.59 -4.82 10.66
N PRO A 39 -8.98 -4.02 9.76
CA PRO A 39 -7.66 -4.29 9.20
C PRO A 39 -6.56 -4.16 10.25
N TYR A 40 -5.52 -4.96 10.11
CA TYR A 40 -4.33 -4.93 10.96
C TYR A 40 -3.08 -5.28 10.16
N VAL A 41 -1.91 -4.93 10.68
CA VAL A 41 -0.60 -5.31 10.13
C VAL A 41 0.05 -6.31 11.08
N GLN A 42 0.57 -7.40 10.53
CA GLN A 42 1.38 -8.34 11.27
C GLN A 42 2.34 -9.06 10.31
N THR A 43 3.63 -8.90 10.54
CA THR A 43 4.67 -9.63 9.81
C THR A 43 5.07 -10.87 10.60
N PRO A 44 5.78 -11.84 9.98
CA PRO A 44 6.35 -12.99 10.70
C PRO A 44 7.33 -12.61 11.82
N CYS A 45 7.78 -11.36 11.85
CA CYS A 45 8.73 -10.81 12.82
C CYS A 45 8.06 -10.11 14.00
N MET A 46 6.73 -10.03 14.00
CA MET A 46 5.95 -9.34 15.03
C MET A 46 5.21 -10.34 15.90
N GLU A 47 5.30 -10.19 17.23
CA GLU A 47 4.61 -11.05 18.19
C GLU A 47 3.10 -10.79 18.24
N ALA A 48 2.67 -9.57 17.92
CA ALA A 48 1.27 -9.15 17.98
C ALA A 48 0.89 -8.25 16.79
N PRO A 49 -0.42 -8.15 16.46
CA PRO A 49 -0.93 -7.21 15.48
C PRO A 49 -0.54 -5.76 15.81
N ALA A 50 -0.19 -4.99 14.79
CA ALA A 50 0.04 -3.56 14.87
C ALA A 50 -1.00 -2.79 14.05
N TYR A 51 -1.15 -1.52 14.42
CA TYR A 51 -2.06 -0.58 13.78
C TYR A 51 -1.25 0.68 13.43
N PRO A 52 -0.69 0.75 12.20
CA PRO A 52 0.18 1.84 11.80
C PRO A 52 -0.56 3.17 11.84
N GLN A 53 0.15 4.19 12.29
CA GLN A 53 -0.32 5.58 12.27
C GLN A 53 0.01 6.22 10.93
N GLY A 54 -0.70 7.30 10.56
CA GLY A 54 -0.46 8.02 9.30
C GLY A 54 -1.04 7.34 8.06
N VAL A 55 -1.97 6.41 8.26
CA VAL A 55 -2.79 5.86 7.18
C VAL A 55 -4.03 6.74 7.04
N ASP A 56 -3.92 7.84 6.30
CA ASP A 56 -5.01 8.82 6.22
C ASP A 56 -6.15 8.39 5.29
N ARG A 57 -5.88 7.44 4.40
CA ARG A 57 -6.83 6.97 3.40
C ARG A 57 -6.74 5.45 3.22
N MET A 58 -7.87 4.83 2.96
CA MET A 58 -7.95 3.41 2.60
C MET A 58 -9.09 3.19 1.62
N THR A 59 -8.81 2.50 0.52
CA THR A 59 -9.82 2.07 -0.44
C THR A 59 -10.02 0.56 -0.35
N VAL A 60 -11.27 0.15 -0.25
CA VAL A 60 -11.70 -1.24 -0.31
C VAL A 60 -12.45 -1.47 -1.60
N VAL A 61 -12.02 -2.46 -2.38
CA VAL A 61 -12.65 -2.85 -3.65
C VAL A 61 -13.14 -4.27 -3.53
N VAL A 62 -14.40 -4.49 -3.91
CA VAL A 62 -15.07 -5.78 -3.76
C VAL A 62 -15.46 -6.33 -5.11
N PHE A 63 -15.02 -7.55 -5.40
CA PHE A 63 -15.36 -8.31 -6.58
C PHE A 63 -16.11 -9.59 -6.20
N ASN A 64 -16.89 -10.13 -7.14
CA ASN A 64 -17.42 -11.49 -6.99
C ASN A 64 -16.34 -12.54 -7.35
N LYS A 65 -16.69 -13.80 -7.23
CA LYS A 65 -15.80 -14.94 -7.52
C LYS A 65 -15.29 -14.92 -8.97
N GLU A 66 -16.10 -14.48 -9.90
CA GLU A 66 -15.79 -14.38 -11.34
C GLU A 66 -14.93 -13.15 -11.68
N GLY A 67 -14.67 -12.27 -10.70
CA GLY A 67 -13.88 -11.06 -10.87
C GLY A 67 -14.66 -9.86 -11.41
N LYS A 68 -16.00 -9.86 -11.34
CA LYS A 68 -16.83 -8.69 -11.65
C LYS A 68 -16.85 -7.75 -10.44
N LEU A 69 -16.69 -6.45 -10.66
CA LEU A 69 -16.80 -5.43 -9.62
C LEU A 69 -18.22 -5.41 -9.04
N LEU A 70 -18.33 -5.52 -7.72
CA LEU A 70 -19.59 -5.38 -6.98
C LEU A 70 -19.72 -4.00 -6.34
N GLY A 71 -18.61 -3.42 -5.91
CA GLY A 71 -18.60 -2.10 -5.32
C GLY A 71 -17.22 -1.74 -4.77
N TYR A 72 -17.09 -0.49 -4.33
CA TYR A 72 -15.90 -0.01 -3.66
C TYR A 72 -16.27 1.09 -2.68
N LYS A 73 -15.39 1.32 -1.70
CA LYS A 73 -15.52 2.46 -0.79
C LYS A 73 -14.14 2.97 -0.41
N THR A 74 -13.97 4.27 -0.50
CA THR A 74 -12.80 4.98 -0.02
C THR A 74 -13.12 5.64 1.30
N PHE A 75 -12.33 5.35 2.30
CA PHE A 75 -12.37 5.96 3.63
C PHE A 75 -11.29 7.03 3.71
N LYS A 76 -11.63 8.18 4.28
CA LYS A 76 -10.72 9.29 4.58
C LYS A 76 -10.56 9.41 6.10
N ASP A 77 -9.51 10.08 6.53
CA ASP A 77 -9.20 10.27 7.97
C ASP A 77 -9.17 8.92 8.72
N VAL A 78 -8.52 7.95 8.09
CA VAL A 78 -8.47 6.57 8.58
C VAL A 78 -7.61 6.49 9.83
N VAL A 79 -8.18 5.91 10.89
CA VAL A 79 -7.44 5.53 12.10
C VAL A 79 -7.56 4.03 12.27
N LEU A 80 -6.46 3.31 12.08
CA LEU A 80 -6.41 1.88 12.30
C LEU A 80 -6.29 1.59 13.81
N SER A 81 -7.12 0.70 14.32
CA SER A 81 -7.08 0.21 15.69
C SER A 81 -7.85 -1.12 15.81
N GLU A 82 -7.67 -1.82 16.91
CA GLU A 82 -8.44 -3.05 17.20
C GLU A 82 -9.97 -2.82 17.19
N LYS A 83 -10.40 -1.59 17.49
CA LYS A 83 -11.82 -1.21 17.58
C LYS A 83 -12.36 -0.54 16.32
N SER A 84 -11.51 -0.23 15.36
CA SER A 84 -11.93 0.43 14.11
C SER A 84 -12.67 -0.55 13.23
N VAL A 85 -13.85 -0.16 12.77
CA VAL A 85 -14.68 -0.95 11.85
C VAL A 85 -14.94 -0.13 10.60
N PHE A 86 -14.57 -0.66 9.45
CA PHE A 86 -14.80 -0.07 8.14
C PHE A 86 -15.88 -0.84 7.40
N GLU A 87 -16.96 -0.17 7.03
CA GLU A 87 -18.12 -0.80 6.43
C GLU A 87 -18.27 -0.45 4.96
N VAL A 88 -18.43 -1.49 4.13
CA VAL A 88 -18.79 -1.38 2.71
C VAL A 88 -20.18 -1.99 2.52
N ALA A 89 -21.13 -1.19 2.06
CA ALA A 89 -22.48 -1.63 1.75
C ALA A 89 -22.55 -2.02 0.26
N LEU A 90 -23.09 -3.19 -0.02
CA LEU A 90 -23.36 -3.69 -1.36
C LEU A 90 -24.87 -3.78 -1.57
N SER A 91 -25.33 -3.40 -2.75
CA SER A 91 -26.76 -3.34 -3.08
C SER A 91 -27.40 -4.72 -3.28
N GLU A 92 -26.60 -5.76 -3.54
CA GLU A 92 -27.08 -7.11 -3.82
C GLU A 92 -26.44 -8.13 -2.87
N ASN A 93 -27.25 -9.04 -2.33
CA ASN A 93 -26.82 -10.13 -1.43
C ASN A 93 -26.92 -11.49 -2.11
N LYS A 94 -26.22 -11.69 -3.24
CA LYS A 94 -26.36 -12.92 -4.03
C LYS A 94 -25.07 -13.71 -4.19
N GLU A 95 -23.95 -13.18 -3.69
CA GLU A 95 -22.65 -13.81 -3.90
C GLU A 95 -22.34 -14.82 -2.78
N ALA A 96 -21.85 -16.00 -3.17
CA ALA A 96 -21.37 -16.99 -2.21
C ALA A 96 -20.05 -16.56 -1.56
N VAL A 97 -19.23 -15.79 -2.29
CA VAL A 97 -17.91 -15.28 -1.88
C VAL A 97 -17.70 -13.87 -2.40
N TYR A 98 -17.28 -12.99 -1.53
CA TYR A 98 -16.83 -11.63 -1.83
C TYR A 98 -15.31 -11.57 -1.75
N ARG A 99 -14.65 -11.22 -2.85
CA ARG A 99 -13.20 -11.03 -2.91
C ARG A 99 -12.88 -9.57 -2.64
N CYS A 100 -12.33 -9.29 -1.47
CA CYS A 100 -12.08 -7.94 -1.00
C CYS A 100 -10.59 -7.61 -1.06
N PHE A 101 -10.25 -6.47 -1.67
CA PHE A 101 -8.89 -5.96 -1.80
C PHE A 101 -8.78 -4.61 -1.10
N PHE A 102 -7.70 -4.42 -0.38
CA PHE A 102 -7.44 -3.24 0.44
C PHE A 102 -6.17 -2.56 -0.03
N TRP A 103 -6.26 -1.25 -0.28
CA TRP A 103 -5.12 -0.37 -0.44
C TRP A 103 -5.23 0.73 0.61
N ALA A 104 -4.30 0.75 1.57
CA ALA A 104 -4.27 1.71 2.67
C ALA A 104 -3.02 2.58 2.56
N GLY A 105 -3.15 3.89 2.80
CA GLY A 105 -2.15 4.89 2.44
C GLY A 105 -2.20 5.29 0.96
N ASP A 106 -3.28 4.97 0.24
CA ASP A 106 -3.49 5.21 -1.19
C ASP A 106 -3.86 6.67 -1.51
N ALA A 107 -3.08 7.62 -0.97
CA ALA A 107 -3.30 9.06 -1.17
C ALA A 107 -3.45 9.43 -2.64
N GLU A 108 -4.44 10.28 -2.96
CA GLU A 108 -4.77 10.64 -4.35
C GLU A 108 -3.66 11.38 -5.07
N GLU A 109 -2.84 12.13 -4.34
CA GLU A 109 -1.68 12.85 -4.88
C GLU A 109 -0.56 11.91 -5.34
N ASP A 110 -0.45 10.71 -4.76
CA ASP A 110 0.64 9.76 -5.00
C ASP A 110 0.25 8.62 -5.93
N TYR A 111 -1.00 8.16 -5.83
CA TYR A 111 -1.44 6.88 -6.41
C TYR A 111 -2.62 7.03 -7.35
N THR A 112 -2.77 6.07 -8.24
CA THR A 112 -3.88 6.01 -9.20
C THR A 112 -4.35 4.59 -9.46
N TYR A 113 -5.65 4.43 -9.67
CA TYR A 113 -6.27 3.21 -10.20
C TYR A 113 -6.38 3.31 -11.72
N ILE A 114 -6.07 2.23 -12.44
CA ILE A 114 -6.11 2.20 -13.90
C ILE A 114 -6.86 0.95 -14.37
N PRO A 115 -7.98 1.12 -15.07
CA PRO A 115 -8.73 2.38 -15.24
C PRO A 115 -9.19 2.94 -13.89
N GLU A 116 -9.76 4.16 -13.89
CA GLU A 116 -10.36 4.75 -12.68
C GLU A 116 -11.30 3.75 -12.00
N ILE A 117 -11.26 3.70 -10.66
CA ILE A 117 -11.97 2.67 -9.88
C ILE A 117 -13.46 2.57 -10.22
N SER A 118 -14.12 3.69 -10.52
CA SER A 118 -15.52 3.72 -10.96
C SER A 118 -15.77 3.10 -12.33
N LYS A 119 -14.73 2.85 -13.10
CA LYS A 119 -14.76 2.31 -14.47
C LYS A 119 -14.10 0.93 -14.55
N LEU A 120 -13.75 0.31 -13.41
CA LEU A 120 -13.12 -1.01 -13.39
C LEU A 120 -14.11 -2.07 -13.92
N PRO A 121 -13.83 -2.68 -15.08
CA PRO A 121 -14.76 -3.67 -15.62
C PRO A 121 -14.59 -5.02 -14.95
N THR A 122 -13.34 -5.45 -14.75
CA THR A 122 -13.00 -6.75 -14.17
C THR A 122 -11.76 -6.67 -13.28
N LEU A 123 -11.61 -7.64 -12.38
CA LEU A 123 -10.41 -7.80 -11.53
C LEU A 123 -9.13 -7.94 -12.37
N ALA A 124 -9.19 -8.62 -13.53
CA ALA A 124 -8.03 -8.88 -14.37
C ALA A 124 -7.44 -7.61 -15.02
N GLU A 125 -8.28 -6.61 -15.27
CA GLU A 125 -7.90 -5.35 -15.92
C GLU A 125 -7.56 -4.26 -14.90
N ALA A 126 -7.92 -4.47 -13.64
CA ALA A 126 -7.71 -3.50 -12.57
C ALA A 126 -6.26 -3.48 -12.11
N THR A 127 -5.61 -2.33 -12.26
CA THR A 127 -4.27 -2.08 -11.73
C THR A 127 -4.24 -0.85 -10.84
N PHE A 128 -3.26 -0.81 -9.95
CA PHE A 128 -3.01 0.27 -9.00
C PHE A 128 -1.53 0.60 -8.98
N GLY A 129 -1.15 1.86 -8.85
CA GLY A 129 0.27 2.21 -8.79
C GLY A 129 0.53 3.69 -8.58
N LEU A 130 1.82 4.02 -8.59
CA LEU A 130 2.30 5.39 -8.44
C LEU A 130 1.91 6.27 -9.62
N LYS A 131 1.62 7.52 -9.33
CA LYS A 131 1.61 8.59 -10.31
C LYS A 131 3.04 8.96 -10.68
N LEU A 132 3.35 8.84 -11.95
CA LEU A 132 4.67 9.11 -12.48
C LEU A 132 4.66 10.34 -13.38
N SER A 133 5.68 11.17 -13.22
CA SER A 133 6.03 12.22 -14.16
C SER A 133 6.51 11.64 -15.51
N ALA A 134 6.62 12.46 -16.54
CA ALA A 134 7.02 12.04 -17.89
C ALA A 134 8.40 11.38 -17.94
N ASN A 135 9.27 11.60 -16.96
CA ASN A 135 10.60 11.01 -16.86
C ASN A 135 10.65 9.75 -15.99
N GLY A 136 9.48 9.17 -15.63
CA GLY A 136 9.39 7.91 -14.89
C GLY A 136 9.68 8.04 -13.38
N ARG A 137 9.62 9.25 -12.82
CA ARG A 137 9.79 9.48 -11.38
C ARG A 137 8.45 9.65 -10.70
N PRO A 138 8.29 9.20 -9.44
CA PRO A 138 7.12 9.54 -8.64
C PRO A 138 6.91 11.06 -8.62
N GLU A 139 5.69 11.52 -8.72
CA GLU A 139 5.37 12.95 -8.63
C GLU A 139 5.77 13.53 -7.28
N ASN A 140 5.55 12.76 -6.20
CA ASN A 140 6.07 13.05 -4.86
C ASN A 140 7.25 12.15 -4.52
N LYS A 141 8.37 12.75 -4.11
CA LYS A 141 9.61 12.00 -3.77
C LYS A 141 9.44 11.11 -2.54
N LEU A 142 8.67 11.58 -1.54
CA LEU A 142 8.32 10.84 -0.33
C LEU A 142 6.80 10.63 -0.31
N PHE A 143 6.31 9.79 -1.20
CA PHE A 143 4.91 9.41 -1.26
C PHE A 143 4.47 8.68 0.02
N HIS A 144 3.17 8.60 0.28
CA HIS A 144 2.63 7.96 1.48
C HIS A 144 2.99 6.47 1.55
N THR A 145 3.25 6.00 2.77
CA THR A 145 3.47 4.57 3.03
C THR A 145 2.24 3.78 2.60
N LEU A 146 2.47 2.76 1.79
CA LEU A 146 1.42 1.95 1.18
C LEU A 146 1.31 0.59 1.86
N TYR A 147 0.09 0.16 2.11
CA TYR A 147 -0.24 -1.17 2.60
C TYR A 147 -1.25 -1.83 1.67
N HIS A 148 -1.10 -3.13 1.48
CA HIS A 148 -2.04 -3.94 0.71
C HIS A 148 -2.50 -5.16 1.50
N GLY A 149 -3.75 -5.55 1.29
CA GLY A 149 -4.30 -6.80 1.82
C GLY A 149 -5.43 -7.33 0.93
N ASN A 150 -5.71 -8.60 1.07
CA ASN A 150 -6.87 -9.22 0.45
C ASN A 150 -7.49 -10.28 1.35
N ILE A 151 -8.78 -10.50 1.20
CA ILE A 151 -9.50 -11.55 1.92
C ILE A 151 -10.74 -11.97 1.13
N ASP A 152 -11.02 -13.27 1.13
CA ASP A 152 -12.27 -13.82 0.64
C ASP A 152 -13.26 -13.94 1.82
N VAL A 153 -14.37 -13.22 1.73
CA VAL A 153 -15.45 -13.23 2.73
C VAL A 153 -16.59 -14.12 2.20
N ARG A 154 -16.97 -15.13 2.98
CA ARG A 154 -17.98 -16.12 2.59
C ARG A 154 -19.35 -15.77 3.17
N ASN A 155 -20.39 -15.82 2.34
CA ASN A 155 -21.75 -15.53 2.80
C ASN A 155 -22.27 -16.55 3.84
N ALA A 156 -21.70 -17.76 3.88
CA ALA A 156 -22.02 -18.76 4.90
C ALA A 156 -21.68 -18.31 6.33
N ASP A 157 -20.78 -17.32 6.48
CA ASP A 157 -20.36 -16.76 7.76
C ASP A 157 -21.17 -15.50 8.13
N SER A 158 -22.27 -15.25 7.45
CA SER A 158 -23.11 -14.05 7.64
C SER A 158 -23.97 -14.11 8.89
N HIS A 159 -24.26 -12.92 9.43
CA HIS A 159 -25.22 -12.69 10.49
C HIS A 159 -26.31 -11.73 10.01
N ILE A 160 -27.50 -11.84 10.56
CA ILE A 160 -28.60 -10.91 10.26
C ILE A 160 -28.67 -9.87 11.35
N GLU A 161 -28.49 -8.60 10.99
CA GLU A 161 -28.65 -7.44 11.88
C GLU A 161 -29.78 -6.54 11.33
N GLY A 162 -30.92 -6.58 11.98
CA GLY A 162 -32.14 -5.92 11.48
C GLY A 162 -32.58 -6.55 10.17
N ALA A 163 -32.56 -5.76 9.09
CA ALA A 163 -32.92 -6.22 7.75
C ALA A 163 -31.67 -6.48 6.86
N SER A 164 -30.45 -6.27 7.36
CA SER A 164 -29.21 -6.39 6.58
C SER A 164 -28.48 -7.70 6.88
N THR A 165 -27.87 -8.26 5.85
CA THR A 165 -26.89 -9.34 6.02
C THR A 165 -25.53 -8.72 6.33
N VAL A 166 -24.89 -9.10 7.43
CA VAL A 166 -23.63 -8.55 7.90
C VAL A 166 -22.56 -9.62 7.92
N LEU A 167 -21.39 -9.30 7.37
CA LEU A 167 -20.21 -10.16 7.38
C LEU A 167 -19.03 -9.42 7.99
N TYR A 168 -18.39 -10.04 8.99
CA TYR A 168 -17.21 -9.49 9.67
C TYR A 168 -15.95 -10.17 9.20
N SER A 169 -14.87 -9.39 9.04
CA SER A 169 -13.57 -9.94 8.68
C SER A 169 -12.42 -9.07 9.18
N LYS A 170 -11.26 -9.70 9.40
CA LYS A 170 -10.02 -9.04 9.84
C LYS A 170 -8.95 -9.23 8.76
N PRO A 171 -8.88 -8.35 7.75
CA PRO A 171 -7.86 -8.45 6.71
C PRO A 171 -6.49 -8.11 7.24
N LEU A 172 -5.51 -8.96 6.92
CA LEU A 172 -4.10 -8.71 7.14
C LEU A 172 -3.59 -7.76 6.05
N LEU A 173 -2.97 -6.66 6.45
CA LEU A 173 -2.28 -5.72 5.58
C LEU A 173 -0.77 -5.98 5.64
N THR A 174 -0.13 -5.94 4.49
CA THR A 174 1.32 -6.00 4.32
C THR A 174 1.83 -4.65 3.83
N GLU A 175 2.95 -4.19 4.35
CA GLU A 175 3.59 -2.96 3.89
C GLU A 175 4.17 -3.15 2.49
N TYR A 176 3.92 -2.16 1.61
CA TYR A 176 4.32 -2.16 0.19
C TYR A 176 5.30 -1.05 -0.14
N SER A 177 5.87 -0.39 0.86
CA SER A 177 6.90 0.63 0.70
C SER A 177 8.13 0.33 1.53
N ASN A 178 9.28 0.86 1.11
CA ASN A 178 10.52 0.79 1.85
C ASN A 178 11.16 2.18 1.92
N ASP A 179 11.74 2.51 3.06
CA ASP A 179 12.48 3.74 3.29
C ASP A 179 13.99 3.50 3.31
N PHE A 180 14.72 4.31 2.55
CA PHE A 180 16.18 4.32 2.51
C PHE A 180 16.70 5.64 3.04
N VAL A 181 17.37 5.63 4.18
CA VAL A 181 18.12 6.77 4.70
C VAL A 181 19.57 6.63 4.25
N VAL A 182 19.96 7.41 3.24
CA VAL A 182 21.30 7.32 2.64
C VAL A 182 22.21 8.38 3.25
N ARG A 183 23.32 7.94 3.81
CA ARG A 183 24.36 8.78 4.42
C ARG A 183 25.63 8.67 3.63
N VAL A 184 26.20 9.81 3.27
CA VAL A 184 27.39 9.87 2.41
C VAL A 184 28.50 10.64 3.10
N THR A 185 29.71 10.06 3.12
CA THR A 185 30.93 10.66 3.63
C THR A 185 32.10 10.47 2.67
N GLY A 186 33.14 11.28 2.76
CA GLY A 186 34.37 11.17 1.95
C GLY A 186 34.30 11.83 0.57
N LEU A 187 33.12 12.29 0.11
CA LEU A 187 33.03 13.07 -1.12
C LEU A 187 33.40 14.54 -0.87
N ARG A 188 33.89 15.23 -1.92
CA ARG A 188 34.10 16.68 -1.88
C ARG A 188 32.77 17.38 -1.53
N GLU A 189 32.84 18.30 -0.55
CA GLU A 189 31.64 18.99 -0.05
C GLU A 189 30.85 19.73 -1.13
N SER A 190 31.54 20.27 -2.13
CA SER A 190 30.93 21.02 -3.24
C SER A 190 30.36 20.14 -4.36
N MET A 191 30.55 18.80 -4.31
CA MET A 191 30.10 17.92 -5.38
C MET A 191 28.58 17.67 -5.27
N PRO A 192 27.77 18.16 -6.22
CA PRO A 192 26.32 17.91 -6.20
C PRO A 192 26.05 16.50 -6.72
N CYS A 193 25.35 15.73 -5.92
CA CYS A 193 25.02 14.33 -6.25
C CYS A 193 23.55 14.04 -6.03
N ARG A 194 23.05 12.98 -6.66
CA ARG A 194 21.76 12.37 -6.35
C ARG A 194 21.89 10.86 -6.24
N MET A 195 21.06 10.30 -5.41
CA MET A 195 20.84 8.85 -5.33
C MET A 195 19.60 8.49 -6.14
N GLU A 196 19.70 7.39 -6.88
CA GLU A 196 18.57 6.79 -7.59
C GLU A 196 18.44 5.30 -7.21
N ILE A 197 17.19 4.82 -7.01
CA ILE A 197 16.86 3.42 -7.07
C ILE A 197 15.99 3.26 -8.33
N ARG A 198 16.44 2.46 -9.29
CA ARG A 198 15.75 2.21 -10.55
C ARG A 198 15.13 0.82 -10.49
N ASP A 199 13.85 0.72 -10.76
CA ASP A 199 13.14 -0.55 -10.75
C ASP A 199 11.98 -0.54 -11.77
N ASN A 200 11.24 -1.65 -11.89
CA ASN A 200 10.07 -1.79 -12.75
C ASN A 200 8.78 -2.12 -11.96
N ASN A 201 8.73 -1.67 -10.70
CA ASN A 201 7.70 -1.99 -9.72
C ASN A 201 6.66 -0.89 -9.47
N ALA A 202 6.50 0.07 -10.40
CA ALA A 202 5.59 1.20 -10.19
C ALA A 202 4.11 0.84 -10.17
N ARG A 203 3.73 -0.36 -10.61
CA ARG A 203 2.33 -0.76 -10.77
C ARG A 203 2.07 -2.20 -10.35
N TYR A 204 0.92 -2.41 -9.71
CA TYR A 204 0.42 -3.69 -9.22
C TYR A 204 -0.96 -4.00 -9.79
N SER A 205 -1.30 -5.27 -9.93
CA SER A 205 -2.68 -5.73 -10.06
C SER A 205 -3.40 -5.63 -8.71
N MET A 206 -4.72 -5.72 -8.71
CA MET A 206 -5.51 -5.56 -7.47
C MET A 206 -5.17 -6.60 -6.39
N ASN A 207 -4.66 -7.78 -6.75
CA ASN A 207 -4.22 -8.80 -5.80
C ASN A 207 -2.82 -8.57 -5.22
N GLY A 208 -2.18 -7.44 -5.53
CA GLY A 208 -0.86 -7.07 -5.03
C GLY A 208 0.32 -7.65 -5.78
N ALA A 209 0.12 -8.47 -6.82
CA ALA A 209 1.20 -8.89 -7.70
C ALA A 209 1.61 -7.75 -8.65
N LEU A 210 2.86 -7.75 -9.13
CA LEU A 210 3.28 -6.79 -10.16
C LEU A 210 2.37 -6.86 -11.39
N ALA A 211 2.03 -5.71 -11.94
CA ALA A 211 1.24 -5.63 -13.16
C ALA A 211 2.04 -6.14 -14.38
N SER A 212 1.31 -6.64 -15.37
CA SER A 212 1.90 -7.02 -16.65
C SER A 212 1.24 -6.18 -17.76
N PRO A 213 2.03 -5.41 -18.55
CA PRO A 213 3.49 -5.22 -18.44
C PRO A 213 3.90 -4.46 -17.17
N GLN A 214 5.13 -4.73 -16.71
CA GLN A 214 5.74 -3.97 -15.61
C GLN A 214 6.01 -2.53 -16.04
N VAL A 215 6.04 -1.61 -15.06
CA VAL A 215 6.24 -0.18 -15.31
C VAL A 215 7.50 0.30 -14.62
N ASN A 216 8.44 0.82 -15.42
CA ASN A 216 9.70 1.36 -14.91
C ASN A 216 9.47 2.59 -14.04
N VAL A 217 10.31 2.73 -13.01
CA VAL A 217 10.30 3.86 -12.08
C VAL A 217 11.71 4.20 -11.64
N ILE A 218 11.97 5.49 -11.41
CA ILE A 218 13.22 6.02 -10.86
C ILE A 218 12.88 6.76 -9.56
N TYR A 219 13.13 6.12 -8.43
CA TYR A 219 13.08 6.77 -7.13
C TYR A 219 14.35 7.57 -6.95
N ALA A 220 14.25 8.88 -6.77
CA ALA A 220 15.41 9.74 -6.75
C ALA A 220 15.37 10.80 -5.65
N ALA A 221 16.52 11.02 -5.00
CA ALA A 221 16.69 12.10 -4.05
C ALA A 221 18.06 12.78 -4.24
N ASP A 222 18.05 14.11 -4.19
CA ASP A 222 19.29 14.88 -4.22
C ASP A 222 20.00 14.76 -2.86
N ILE A 223 21.32 14.59 -2.91
CA ILE A 223 22.18 14.59 -1.74
C ILE A 223 22.66 16.04 -1.54
N PRO A 224 22.29 16.70 -0.44
CA PRO A 224 22.67 18.09 -0.20
C PRO A 224 24.19 18.25 -0.19
N SER A 225 24.69 19.33 -0.78
CA SER A 225 26.12 19.70 -0.75
C SER A 225 26.42 20.60 0.46
N GLY A 226 27.71 20.83 0.76
CA GLY A 226 28.17 21.81 1.75
C GLY A 226 28.45 21.23 3.15
N ALA A 227 28.47 19.91 3.29
CA ALA A 227 28.86 19.26 4.55
C ALA A 227 29.69 17.99 4.29
N PRO A 228 30.63 17.64 5.20
CA PRO A 228 31.43 16.42 5.07
C PRO A 228 30.61 15.14 5.23
N ARG A 229 29.53 15.18 5.99
CA ARG A 229 28.53 14.13 6.10
C ARG A 229 27.20 14.65 5.58
N ARG A 230 26.62 13.95 4.65
CA ARG A 230 25.39 14.33 3.98
C ARG A 230 24.37 13.20 4.11
N GLU A 231 23.10 13.55 4.19
CA GLU A 231 22.03 12.58 4.35
C GLU A 231 20.86 12.95 3.43
N THR A 232 20.22 11.95 2.85
CA THR A 232 18.97 12.08 2.11
C THR A 232 18.11 10.85 2.34
N THR A 233 16.82 10.97 2.06
CA THR A 233 15.85 9.86 2.17
C THR A 233 15.20 9.61 0.82
N LEU A 234 15.06 8.33 0.48
CA LEU A 234 14.27 7.85 -0.65
C LEU A 234 13.20 6.92 -0.12
N ARG A 235 12.04 6.93 -0.75
CA ARG A 235 11.02 5.90 -0.56
C ARG A 235 10.85 5.15 -1.86
N THR A 236 10.72 3.81 -1.76
CA THR A 236 10.44 2.92 -2.89
C THR A 236 9.19 2.13 -2.62
N LEU A 237 8.57 1.59 -3.65
CA LEU A 237 7.66 0.49 -3.48
C LEU A 237 8.44 -0.81 -3.23
N ARG A 238 7.73 -1.88 -2.97
CA ARG A 238 8.21 -3.21 -2.61
C ARG A 238 9.30 -3.72 -3.57
N LEU A 239 10.41 -4.24 -3.03
CA LEU A 239 11.59 -4.67 -3.78
C LEU A 239 11.79 -6.20 -3.82
N ASP A 240 10.93 -6.95 -3.13
CA ASP A 240 11.11 -8.40 -2.91
C ASP A 240 10.57 -9.29 -4.03
N ASP A 241 9.88 -8.74 -5.04
CA ASP A 241 9.40 -9.52 -6.16
C ASP A 241 10.57 -10.12 -6.95
N ALA A 242 10.50 -11.44 -7.18
CA ALA A 242 11.57 -12.18 -7.88
C ALA A 242 11.81 -11.73 -9.32
N THR A 243 10.84 -11.05 -9.93
CA THR A 243 10.90 -10.60 -11.33
C THR A 243 11.49 -9.19 -11.49
N THR A 244 11.73 -8.47 -10.38
CA THR A 244 12.36 -7.15 -10.39
C THR A 244 13.87 -7.22 -10.16
N GLN A 245 14.60 -6.27 -10.73
CA GLN A 245 16.05 -6.13 -10.57
C GLN A 245 16.36 -4.67 -10.22
N PRO A 246 16.10 -4.26 -8.98
CA PRO A 246 16.34 -2.88 -8.56
C PRO A 246 17.83 -2.57 -8.55
N GLU A 247 18.18 -1.44 -9.12
CA GLU A 247 19.56 -0.92 -9.19
C GLU A 247 19.72 0.27 -8.24
N LEU A 248 20.78 0.29 -7.44
CA LEU A 248 21.21 1.46 -6.67
C LEU A 248 22.27 2.22 -7.46
N VAL A 249 21.98 3.47 -7.81
CA VAL A 249 22.86 4.30 -8.65
C VAL A 249 23.08 5.66 -7.98
N MET A 250 24.34 6.11 -7.95
CA MET A 250 24.67 7.47 -7.53
C MET A 250 25.29 8.25 -8.68
N LEU A 251 24.78 9.43 -8.93
CA LEU A 251 25.16 10.27 -10.05
C LEU A 251 25.64 11.65 -9.57
N ARG A 252 26.61 12.20 -10.27
CA ARG A 252 26.93 13.64 -10.20
C ARG A 252 25.86 14.43 -10.95
N ASN A 253 25.30 15.46 -10.32
CA ASN A 253 24.25 16.25 -10.96
C ASN A 253 24.76 17.20 -12.05
N ASP A 254 26.04 17.63 -11.96
CA ASP A 254 26.64 18.57 -12.89
C ASP A 254 27.13 17.91 -14.21
N THR A 255 27.58 16.66 -14.14
CA THR A 255 28.12 15.94 -15.28
C THR A 255 27.28 14.76 -15.75
N GLY A 256 26.43 14.24 -14.90
CA GLY A 256 25.72 12.99 -15.11
C GLY A 256 26.60 11.74 -14.96
N GLU A 257 27.84 11.91 -14.50
CA GLU A 257 28.79 10.82 -14.26
C GLU A 257 28.25 9.89 -13.16
N GLU A 258 28.31 8.60 -13.41
CA GLU A 258 27.94 7.55 -12.48
C GLU A 258 29.09 7.28 -11.51
N LEU A 259 28.86 7.51 -10.21
CA LEU A 259 29.85 7.32 -9.16
C LEU A 259 29.80 5.92 -8.56
N LEU A 260 28.62 5.30 -8.56
CA LEU A 260 28.42 3.90 -8.18
C LEU A 260 27.19 3.32 -8.86
N HIS A 261 27.20 1.99 -9.05
CA HIS A 261 26.10 1.22 -9.58
C HIS A 261 26.14 -0.21 -9.04
N PHE A 262 25.06 -0.64 -8.38
CA PHE A 262 24.93 -1.97 -7.78
C PHE A 262 23.56 -2.56 -8.07
N ASP A 263 23.50 -3.87 -8.27
CA ASP A 263 22.27 -4.63 -8.13
C ASP A 263 21.89 -4.61 -6.64
N LEU A 264 20.81 -3.89 -6.31
CA LEU A 264 20.42 -3.66 -4.92
C LEU A 264 20.08 -4.95 -4.18
N LYS A 265 19.42 -5.90 -4.84
CA LYS A 265 19.07 -7.20 -4.24
C LYS A 265 20.29 -8.10 -4.08
N LYS A 266 21.01 -8.33 -5.19
CA LYS A 266 22.08 -9.32 -5.26
C LYS A 266 23.33 -8.86 -4.53
N ASP A 267 23.75 -7.61 -4.79
CA ASP A 267 25.04 -7.12 -4.34
C ASP A 267 25.01 -6.50 -2.95
N LEU A 268 23.82 -6.06 -2.48
CA LEU A 268 23.67 -5.36 -1.22
C LEU A 268 22.71 -6.08 -0.25
N LEU A 269 21.40 -6.09 -0.50
CA LEU A 269 20.42 -6.64 0.42
C LEU A 269 20.60 -8.14 0.65
N GLY A 270 20.94 -8.90 -0.39
CA GLY A 270 21.21 -10.34 -0.29
C GLY A 270 22.44 -10.70 0.54
N LYS A 271 23.33 -9.73 0.84
CA LYS A 271 24.48 -9.90 1.74
C LYS A 271 24.20 -9.45 3.17
N LEU A 272 23.04 -8.85 3.43
CA LEU A 272 22.66 -8.37 4.75
C LEU A 272 22.27 -9.56 5.64
N PRO A 273 22.97 -9.80 6.76
CA PRO A 273 22.65 -10.92 7.65
C PRO A 273 21.23 -10.80 8.21
N GLY A 274 20.44 -11.87 8.06
CA GLY A 274 19.10 -11.95 8.60
C GLY A 274 18.06 -11.09 7.87
N TYR A 275 18.36 -10.56 6.70
CA TYR A 275 17.41 -9.80 5.87
C TYR A 275 16.18 -10.63 5.55
N ARG A 276 15.02 -10.05 5.85
CA ARG A 276 13.69 -10.61 5.56
C ARG A 276 12.81 -9.55 4.91
N PRO A 277 12.56 -9.63 3.61
CA PRO A 277 11.83 -8.59 2.86
C PRO A 277 10.39 -8.37 3.34
N GLU A 278 9.81 -9.37 4.01
CA GLU A 278 8.47 -9.24 4.63
C GLU A 278 8.46 -8.50 5.97
N CYS A 279 9.66 -8.19 6.51
CA CYS A 279 9.83 -7.56 7.83
C CYS A 279 10.62 -6.26 7.78
N ASP A 280 11.57 -6.19 6.86
CA ASP A 280 12.57 -5.11 6.81
C ASP A 280 12.13 -4.06 5.77
N HIS A 281 11.65 -2.92 6.24
CA HIS A 281 11.17 -1.82 5.40
C HIS A 281 11.96 -0.52 5.60
N LEU A 282 12.92 -0.49 6.54
CA LEU A 282 13.78 0.66 6.79
C LEU A 282 15.25 0.28 6.65
N PHE A 283 15.94 0.94 5.71
CA PHE A 283 17.34 0.71 5.41
C PHE A 283 18.16 1.98 5.63
N VAL A 284 19.12 1.94 6.56
CA VAL A 284 20.12 2.98 6.75
C VAL A 284 21.37 2.58 5.96
N VAL A 285 21.60 3.27 4.84
CA VAL A 285 22.72 3.00 3.92
C VAL A 285 23.81 4.02 4.13
N ASP A 286 24.96 3.61 4.69
CA ASP A 286 26.14 4.44 4.83
C ASP A 286 27.11 4.18 3.67
N LEU A 287 27.43 5.23 2.93
CA LEU A 287 28.39 5.24 1.82
C LEU A 287 29.63 6.02 2.24
N LYS A 288 30.78 5.35 2.33
CA LYS A 288 32.06 5.97 2.67
C LYS A 288 32.99 5.92 1.46
N PHE A 289 33.29 7.08 0.89
CA PHE A 289 34.22 7.20 -0.22
C PHE A 289 35.65 7.45 0.29
N SER A 290 36.60 6.71 -0.29
CA SER A 290 38.03 6.95 -0.11
C SER A 290 38.49 8.14 -0.97
N PRO A 291 39.71 8.67 -0.75
CA PRO A 291 40.29 9.67 -1.62
C PRO A 291 40.46 9.23 -3.09
N SER A 292 40.57 7.92 -3.33
CA SER A 292 40.61 7.30 -4.67
C SER A 292 39.22 7.04 -5.27
N MET A 293 38.16 7.49 -4.61
CA MET A 293 36.75 7.25 -5.01
C MET A 293 36.26 5.80 -4.90
N ALA A 294 37.02 4.92 -4.26
CA ALA A 294 36.51 3.61 -3.89
C ALA A 294 35.47 3.75 -2.76
N VAL A 295 34.44 2.92 -2.77
CA VAL A 295 33.32 3.03 -1.81
C VAL A 295 33.20 1.81 -0.90
N GLU A 296 33.02 2.06 0.39
CA GLU A 296 32.53 1.08 1.37
C GLU A 296 31.03 1.35 1.60
N ILE A 297 30.24 0.28 1.55
CA ILE A 297 28.78 0.35 1.79
C ILE A 297 28.44 -0.48 2.99
N SER A 298 27.76 0.13 3.96
CA SER A 298 27.10 -0.61 5.03
C SER A 298 25.60 -0.32 5.04
N ILE A 299 24.82 -1.36 5.39
CA ILE A 299 23.35 -1.27 5.52
C ILE A 299 23.01 -1.71 6.95
N ASN A 300 22.26 -0.87 7.67
CA ASN A 300 21.89 -1.10 9.08
C ASN A 300 23.09 -1.49 9.96
N GLY A 301 24.25 -0.89 9.66
CA GLY A 301 25.52 -1.12 10.37
C GLY A 301 26.33 -2.35 9.91
N TRP A 302 25.83 -3.16 9.00
CA TRP A 302 26.56 -4.29 8.41
C TRP A 302 27.24 -3.89 7.11
N VAL A 303 28.57 -4.13 7.01
CA VAL A 303 29.33 -3.90 5.77
C VAL A 303 28.92 -4.97 4.75
N VAL A 304 28.30 -4.54 3.65
CA VAL A 304 27.83 -5.40 2.56
C VAL A 304 28.71 -5.31 1.32
N HIS A 305 29.49 -4.22 1.20
CA HIS A 305 30.49 -4.04 0.16
C HIS A 305 31.68 -3.27 0.72
N SER A 306 32.88 -3.75 0.48
CA SER A 306 34.12 -3.06 0.83
C SER A 306 35.04 -3.05 -0.37
N TYR A 307 35.82 -1.98 -0.52
CA TYR A 307 36.94 -1.99 -1.45
C TYR A 307 38.11 -2.74 -0.81
N ASP A 308 38.58 -3.80 -1.45
CA ASP A 308 39.83 -4.45 -1.07
C ASP A 308 40.98 -3.49 -1.43
N ILE A 309 41.70 -3.05 -0.41
CA ILE A 309 43.00 -2.42 -0.62
C ILE A 309 43.95 -3.59 -0.88
N GLU A 310 44.13 -3.97 -2.17
CA GLU A 310 45.26 -4.80 -2.53
C GLU A 310 46.54 -3.99 -2.28
N PHE A 311 47.31 -4.40 -1.29
CA PHE A 311 48.64 -3.90 -0.97
C PHE A 311 49.68 -4.55 -1.89
#